data_9734b33062d71c6484bb5ad053b0f94b
#
_entry.id   9734b33062d71c6484bb5ad053b0f94b
#
_cell.length_a   1.000
_cell.length_b   1.000
_cell.length_c   1.000
_cell.angle_alpha   90.00
_cell.angle_beta   90.00
_cell.angle_gamma   90.00
#
_symmetry.space_group_name_H-M   'P 1'
#
loop_
_entity.id
_entity.type
_entity.pdbx_description
1 polymer ?
#
loop_
_entity_poly.entity_id
_entity_poly.type
_entity_poly.pdbx_seq_one_letter_code
_entity_poly.pdbx_strand_id
1 'polypeptide(L)'
;MQDDFRFVIITGMSGAGKTNFMQKLEDMGYYCVDNLPPVLIARFADLCWKSTSNTRHVAVVTDIRGGSFFDALPQALDELKKRGIPHEVVFLEASDEALVRRYMETRRQHPLAKNMRIQEGIAQERKILAGIRAQADVIVDTTAMKTGDLKEYLSSRFGVDGSGTDMQITVFSFGFKYGIPIDADTVIDVRFLPNPFYVPEYKYSTGRVKEVADYIEKAPVTREFLGKLYDFMDFMVDHFKKAGKTQFTIAIGCTGGMHRSVFVTERLGSHLKEKFGDRKS
;
A
#
# COMPACT_ATOMS: atom_id res chain seq x y z
N MET A 1 -17.66 17.61 -11.80
CA MET A 1 -16.36 17.50 -11.12
C MET A 1 -16.47 17.29 -9.59
N GLN A 2 -17.64 16.92 -9.06
CA GLN A 2 -17.86 16.60 -7.63
C GLN A 2 -18.12 15.11 -7.38
N ASP A 3 -18.16 14.28 -8.42
CA ASP A 3 -18.64 12.88 -8.35
C ASP A 3 -17.65 11.86 -7.75
N ASP A 4 -16.39 12.25 -7.45
CA ASP A 4 -15.35 11.32 -7.02
C ASP A 4 -14.84 11.56 -5.58
N PHE A 5 -15.54 12.37 -4.80
CA PHE A 5 -15.15 12.64 -3.40
C PHE A 5 -15.70 11.56 -2.48
N ARG A 6 -14.81 10.91 -1.74
CA ARG A 6 -15.14 9.91 -0.71
C ARG A 6 -14.54 10.29 0.63
N PHE A 7 -15.37 10.43 1.64
CA PHE A 7 -14.94 10.67 3.02
C PHE A 7 -15.43 9.54 3.91
N VAL A 8 -14.49 8.68 4.34
CA VAL A 8 -14.78 7.47 5.12
C VAL A 8 -14.43 7.72 6.59
N ILE A 9 -15.40 7.54 7.48
CA ILE A 9 -15.23 7.65 8.92
C ILE A 9 -15.20 6.24 9.50
N ILE A 10 -14.05 5.83 10.01
CA ILE A 10 -13.81 4.50 10.55
C ILE A 10 -13.89 4.57 12.07
N THR A 11 -14.80 3.82 12.63
CA THR A 11 -14.97 3.67 14.09
C THR A 11 -15.26 2.22 14.46
N GLY A 12 -15.53 1.92 15.71
CA GLY A 12 -15.89 0.57 16.17
C GLY A 12 -15.05 0.08 17.32
N MET A 13 -15.24 -1.19 17.67
CA MET A 13 -14.67 -1.81 18.87
C MET A 13 -13.14 -1.72 18.90
N SER A 14 -12.61 -1.45 20.09
CA SER A 14 -11.17 -1.51 20.35
C SER A 14 -10.67 -2.95 20.15
N GLY A 15 -9.63 -3.12 19.32
CA GLY A 15 -9.14 -4.44 18.92
C GLY A 15 -9.85 -5.04 17.69
N ALA A 16 -10.85 -4.37 17.10
CA ALA A 16 -11.54 -4.83 15.89
C ALA A 16 -10.72 -4.61 14.59
N GLY A 17 -9.51 -4.03 14.65
CA GLY A 17 -8.63 -3.93 13.49
C GLY A 17 -8.68 -2.60 12.74
N LYS A 18 -9.17 -1.51 13.36
CA LYS A 18 -9.22 -0.17 12.73
C LYS A 18 -7.90 0.28 12.10
N THR A 19 -6.78 0.06 12.79
CA THR A 19 -5.45 0.41 12.27
C THR A 19 -5.11 -0.35 11.00
N ASN A 20 -5.36 -1.66 10.96
CA ASN A 20 -5.12 -2.47 9.75
C ASN A 20 -6.04 -2.05 8.60
N PHE A 21 -7.29 -1.72 8.91
CA PHE A 21 -8.27 -1.22 7.94
C PHE A 21 -7.79 0.10 7.32
N MET A 22 -7.36 1.04 8.16
CA MET A 22 -6.81 2.33 7.73
C MET A 22 -5.55 2.18 6.87
N GLN A 23 -4.59 1.34 7.30
CA GLN A 23 -3.36 1.08 6.54
C GLN A 23 -3.65 0.53 5.14
N LYS A 24 -4.68 -0.34 5.02
CA LYS A 24 -5.08 -0.85 3.70
C LYS A 24 -5.73 0.22 2.82
N LEU A 25 -6.49 1.15 3.37
CA LEU A 25 -7.00 2.29 2.61
C LEU A 25 -5.87 3.23 2.19
N GLU A 26 -4.87 3.42 3.04
CA GLU A 26 -3.65 4.20 2.71
C GLU A 26 -2.90 3.55 1.55
N ASP A 27 -2.69 2.21 1.59
CA ASP A 27 -2.12 1.43 0.47
C ASP A 27 -2.93 1.59 -0.85
N MET A 28 -4.22 1.94 -0.76
CA MET A 28 -5.14 2.19 -1.87
C MET A 28 -5.20 3.66 -2.30
N GLY A 29 -4.34 4.52 -1.73
CA GLY A 29 -4.23 5.92 -2.09
C GLY A 29 -5.18 6.87 -1.35
N TYR A 30 -5.84 6.42 -0.28
CA TYR A 30 -6.60 7.31 0.59
C TYR A 30 -5.65 8.16 1.44
N TYR A 31 -6.01 9.43 1.62
CA TYR A 31 -5.38 10.26 2.64
C TYR A 31 -5.97 9.90 4.01
N CYS A 32 -5.14 9.27 4.86
CA CYS A 32 -5.59 8.70 6.12
C CYS A 32 -5.18 9.57 7.33
N VAL A 33 -6.12 9.76 8.26
CA VAL A 33 -5.87 10.47 9.54
C VAL A 33 -6.30 9.56 10.70
N ASP A 34 -5.35 9.17 11.53
CA ASP A 34 -5.64 8.34 12.70
C ASP A 34 -6.02 9.22 13.91
N ASN A 35 -6.94 8.70 14.71
CA ASN A 35 -7.37 9.28 15.98
C ASN A 35 -7.81 10.76 15.88
N LEU A 36 -8.53 11.13 14.81
CA LEU A 36 -9.06 12.48 14.66
C LEU A 36 -10.16 12.73 15.72
N PRO A 37 -10.05 13.78 16.55
CA PRO A 37 -11.11 14.14 17.47
C PRO A 37 -12.42 14.43 16.75
N PRO A 38 -13.57 13.83 17.16
CA PRO A 38 -14.86 14.01 16.49
C PRO A 38 -15.27 15.46 16.23
N VAL A 39 -14.94 16.37 17.14
CA VAL A 39 -15.23 17.81 17.00
C VAL A 39 -14.54 18.48 15.80
N LEU A 40 -13.49 17.85 15.26
CA LEU A 40 -12.76 18.35 14.09
C LEU A 40 -13.22 17.72 12.78
N ILE A 41 -13.98 16.60 12.82
CA ILE A 41 -14.34 15.83 11.63
C ILE A 41 -15.07 16.70 10.60
N ALA A 42 -16.10 17.45 11.00
CA ALA A 42 -16.88 18.25 10.08
C ALA A 42 -16.07 19.39 9.44
N ARG A 43 -15.17 20.01 10.19
CA ARG A 43 -14.25 21.04 9.68
C ARG A 43 -13.21 20.45 8.73
N PHE A 44 -12.65 19.32 9.08
CA PHE A 44 -11.67 18.63 8.26
C PHE A 44 -12.28 18.16 6.93
N ALA A 45 -13.48 17.57 6.99
CA ALA A 45 -14.22 17.17 5.80
C ALA A 45 -14.54 18.36 4.87
N ASP A 46 -14.95 19.52 5.43
CA ASP A 46 -15.20 20.73 4.65
C ASP A 46 -13.94 21.26 3.96
N LEU A 47 -12.79 21.22 4.62
CA LEU A 47 -11.50 21.57 4.03
C LEU A 47 -11.13 20.63 2.87
N CYS A 48 -11.28 19.32 3.05
CA CYS A 48 -11.00 18.33 1.99
C CYS A 48 -11.99 18.48 0.82
N TRP A 49 -13.28 18.68 1.11
CA TRP A 49 -14.33 18.86 0.10
C TRP A 49 -14.11 20.08 -0.79
N LYS A 50 -13.67 21.19 -0.21
CA LYS A 50 -13.41 22.46 -0.92
C LYS A 50 -12.02 22.53 -1.55
N SER A 51 -11.14 21.60 -1.19
CA SER A 51 -9.77 21.60 -1.70
C SER A 51 -9.73 21.32 -3.21
N THR A 52 -8.92 22.09 -3.91
CA THR A 52 -8.57 21.83 -5.31
C THR A 52 -7.43 20.83 -5.46
N SER A 53 -6.87 20.36 -4.33
CA SER A 53 -5.81 19.34 -4.32
C SER A 53 -6.35 17.96 -4.70
N ASN A 54 -5.44 17.05 -5.10
CA ASN A 54 -5.74 15.66 -5.47
C ASN A 54 -6.28 14.78 -4.33
N THR A 55 -6.58 15.35 -3.14
CA THR A 55 -7.05 14.62 -1.97
C THR A 55 -8.56 14.39 -2.06
N ARG A 56 -8.97 13.48 -2.96
CA ARG A 56 -10.38 13.14 -3.20
C ARG A 56 -10.88 12.00 -2.33
N HIS A 57 -10.00 11.10 -1.93
CA HIS A 57 -10.31 9.94 -1.10
C HIS A 57 -9.67 10.13 0.27
N VAL A 58 -10.50 10.28 1.29
CA VAL A 58 -10.07 10.59 2.67
C VAL A 58 -10.66 9.56 3.63
N ALA A 59 -9.85 9.05 4.53
CA ALA A 59 -10.30 8.18 5.61
C ALA A 59 -9.87 8.73 6.97
N VAL A 60 -10.77 8.81 7.90
CA VAL A 60 -10.48 9.25 9.27
C VAL A 60 -10.85 8.16 10.26
N VAL A 61 -9.95 7.88 11.20
CA VAL A 61 -10.23 6.96 12.30
C VAL A 61 -10.54 7.76 13.55
N THR A 62 -11.61 7.39 14.22
CA THR A 62 -11.95 7.90 15.55
C THR A 62 -12.34 6.76 16.47
N ASP A 63 -11.93 6.81 17.73
CA ASP A 63 -12.23 5.76 18.69
C ASP A 63 -12.48 6.31 20.12
N ILE A 64 -12.98 5.41 20.98
CA ILE A 64 -13.35 5.74 22.38
C ILE A 64 -12.17 6.21 23.23
N ARG A 65 -10.91 6.04 22.78
CA ARG A 65 -9.72 6.53 23.50
C ARG A 65 -9.69 8.04 23.62
N GLY A 66 -10.45 8.74 22.78
CA GLY A 66 -10.66 10.19 22.86
C GLY A 66 -11.43 10.63 24.12
N GLY A 67 -11.91 9.71 24.96
CA GLY A 67 -12.67 10.03 26.16
C GLY A 67 -13.92 10.82 25.88
N SER A 68 -14.16 11.91 26.64
CA SER A 68 -15.33 12.78 26.48
C SER A 68 -15.46 13.42 25.06
N PHE A 69 -14.37 13.48 24.29
CA PHE A 69 -14.44 13.97 22.91
C PHE A 69 -15.19 13.01 21.99
N PHE A 70 -15.25 11.71 22.33
CA PHE A 70 -15.98 10.73 21.52
C PHE A 70 -17.49 10.94 21.55
N ASP A 71 -18.03 11.50 22.63
CA ASP A 71 -19.45 11.80 22.78
C ASP A 71 -19.95 12.83 21.74
N ALA A 72 -19.03 13.57 21.11
CA ALA A 72 -19.33 14.52 20.06
C ALA A 72 -19.47 13.88 18.64
N LEU A 73 -19.22 12.57 18.48
CA LEU A 73 -19.28 11.92 17.17
C LEU A 73 -20.67 11.98 16.52
N PRO A 74 -21.80 11.71 17.23
CA PRO A 74 -23.14 11.86 16.64
C PRO A 74 -23.40 13.27 16.10
N GLN A 75 -23.00 14.30 16.87
CA GLN A 75 -23.16 15.69 16.47
C GLN A 75 -22.31 16.04 15.24
N ALA A 76 -21.07 15.48 15.16
CA ALA A 76 -20.21 15.68 13.98
C ALA A 76 -20.82 15.05 12.73
N LEU A 77 -21.41 13.85 12.83
CA LEU A 77 -22.11 13.19 11.73
C LEU A 77 -23.34 13.99 11.27
N ASP A 78 -24.13 14.50 12.22
CA ASP A 78 -25.27 15.37 11.91
C ASP A 78 -24.85 16.67 11.21
N GLU A 79 -23.71 17.24 11.60
CA GLU A 79 -23.15 18.44 10.97
C GLU A 79 -22.71 18.16 9.53
N LEU A 80 -22.09 17.02 9.24
CA LEU A 80 -21.74 16.58 7.89
C LEU A 80 -22.99 16.47 7.00
N LYS A 81 -24.04 15.83 7.52
CA LYS A 81 -25.34 15.69 6.83
C LYS A 81 -25.96 17.07 6.52
N LYS A 82 -25.98 17.97 7.50
CA LYS A 82 -26.50 19.34 7.33
C LYS A 82 -25.72 20.15 6.29
N ARG A 83 -24.42 19.92 6.18
CA ARG A 83 -23.54 20.58 5.19
C ARG A 83 -23.59 19.93 3.81
N GLY A 84 -24.28 18.80 3.66
CA GLY A 84 -24.36 18.06 2.40
C GLY A 84 -23.03 17.44 1.96
N ILE A 85 -22.08 17.20 2.89
CA ILE A 85 -20.79 16.60 2.60
C ILE A 85 -20.97 15.09 2.50
N PRO A 86 -20.69 14.47 1.32
CA PRO A 86 -20.76 13.02 1.18
C PRO A 86 -19.79 12.33 2.14
N HIS A 87 -20.30 11.40 2.93
CA HIS A 87 -19.50 10.62 3.86
C HIS A 87 -20.10 9.24 4.07
N GLU A 88 -19.27 8.29 4.48
CA GLU A 88 -19.66 6.93 4.82
C GLU A 88 -19.07 6.56 6.18
N VAL A 89 -19.92 6.06 7.08
CA VAL A 89 -19.52 5.61 8.41
C VAL A 89 -19.35 4.10 8.42
N VAL A 90 -18.12 3.65 8.65
CA VAL A 90 -17.74 2.23 8.73
C VAL A 90 -17.49 1.86 10.18
N PHE A 91 -18.29 0.93 10.68
CA PHE A 91 -18.16 0.41 12.04
C PHE A 91 -17.51 -0.98 12.03
N LEU A 92 -16.33 -1.09 12.64
CA LEU A 92 -15.64 -2.37 12.77
C LEU A 92 -16.02 -3.04 14.09
N GLU A 93 -16.40 -4.31 14.01
CA GLU A 93 -16.67 -5.14 15.18
C GLU A 93 -16.01 -6.51 15.07
N ALA A 94 -15.96 -7.22 16.20
CA ALA A 94 -15.62 -8.64 16.27
C ALA A 94 -16.32 -9.27 17.48
N SER A 95 -16.37 -10.61 17.54
CA SER A 95 -16.90 -11.30 18.69
C SER A 95 -16.09 -11.03 19.94
N ASP A 96 -16.69 -11.14 21.12
CA ASP A 96 -16.02 -10.88 22.39
C ASP A 96 -14.84 -11.83 22.60
N GLU A 97 -14.96 -13.09 22.19
CA GLU A 97 -13.88 -14.07 22.24
C GLU A 97 -12.71 -13.68 21.35
N ALA A 98 -13.00 -13.18 20.14
CA ALA A 98 -11.96 -12.72 19.22
C ALA A 98 -11.24 -11.48 19.77
N LEU A 99 -11.97 -10.53 20.33
CA LEU A 99 -11.40 -9.34 20.96
C LEU A 99 -10.53 -9.70 22.18
N VAL A 100 -11.03 -10.55 23.07
CA VAL A 100 -10.24 -11.01 24.24
C VAL A 100 -8.95 -11.67 23.80
N ARG A 101 -9.01 -12.60 22.82
CA ARG A 101 -7.82 -13.27 22.28
C ARG A 101 -6.81 -12.27 21.73
N ARG A 102 -7.24 -11.30 20.91
CA ARG A 102 -6.37 -10.26 20.33
C ARG A 102 -5.71 -9.39 21.39
N TYR A 103 -6.41 -9.06 22.47
CA TYR A 103 -5.82 -8.33 23.60
C TYR A 103 -4.77 -9.15 24.34
N MET A 104 -5.01 -10.45 24.53
CA MET A 104 -4.04 -11.35 25.15
C MET A 104 -2.77 -11.51 24.29
N GLU A 105 -2.93 -11.69 22.98
CA GLU A 105 -1.82 -11.80 22.04
C GLU A 105 -0.95 -10.54 21.97
N THR A 106 -1.57 -9.37 21.96
CA THR A 106 -0.85 -8.09 21.86
C THR A 106 -0.35 -7.55 23.18
N ARG A 107 -0.72 -8.16 24.30
CA ARG A 107 -0.39 -7.73 25.68
C ARG A 107 -0.75 -6.26 25.97
N ARG A 108 -1.79 -5.74 25.29
CA ARG A 108 -2.28 -4.37 25.49
C ARG A 108 -3.44 -4.37 26.48
N GLN A 109 -3.58 -3.27 27.24
CA GLN A 109 -4.75 -3.05 28.08
C GLN A 109 -5.91 -2.52 27.24
N HIS A 110 -7.12 -3.02 27.54
CA HIS A 110 -8.33 -2.46 26.97
C HIS A 110 -8.56 -1.05 27.50
N PRO A 111 -8.95 -0.06 26.64
CA PRO A 111 -9.08 1.35 27.06
C PRO A 111 -9.97 1.55 28.30
N LEU A 112 -11.05 0.79 28.39
CA LEU A 112 -12.00 0.87 29.52
C LEU A 112 -11.70 -0.12 30.66
N ALA A 113 -10.77 -1.07 30.48
CA ALA A 113 -10.50 -2.11 31.47
C ALA A 113 -9.24 -1.82 32.31
N LYS A 114 -9.02 -0.58 32.75
CA LYS A 114 -7.87 -0.24 33.61
C LYS A 114 -7.91 -0.93 34.97
N ASN A 115 -9.11 -1.10 35.52
CA ASN A 115 -9.33 -1.66 36.87
C ASN A 115 -10.39 -2.79 36.87
N MET A 116 -10.67 -3.41 35.74
CA MET A 116 -11.64 -4.47 35.59
C MET A 116 -11.15 -5.51 34.56
N ARG A 117 -11.89 -6.63 34.43
CA ARG A 117 -11.55 -7.66 33.44
C ARG A 117 -11.76 -7.16 32.01
N ILE A 118 -10.96 -7.66 31.06
CA ILE A 118 -11.07 -7.30 29.63
C ILE A 118 -12.50 -7.51 29.12
N GLN A 119 -13.16 -8.61 29.47
CA GLN A 119 -14.54 -8.90 29.08
C GLN A 119 -15.54 -7.83 29.54
N GLU A 120 -15.38 -7.33 30.76
CA GLU A 120 -16.23 -6.28 31.31
C GLU A 120 -16.01 -4.96 30.54
N GLY A 121 -14.75 -4.64 30.22
CA GLY A 121 -14.41 -3.48 29.40
C GLY A 121 -15.01 -3.56 28.00
N ILE A 122 -14.96 -4.72 27.34
CA ILE A 122 -15.57 -4.97 26.03
C ILE A 122 -17.09 -4.80 26.12
N ALA A 123 -17.74 -5.39 27.12
CA ALA A 123 -19.20 -5.28 27.30
C ALA A 123 -19.64 -3.83 27.55
N GLN A 124 -18.85 -3.06 28.30
CA GLN A 124 -19.09 -1.63 28.49
C GLN A 124 -18.91 -0.84 27.20
N GLU A 125 -17.85 -1.12 26.45
CA GLU A 125 -17.58 -0.46 25.17
C GLU A 125 -18.72 -0.68 24.17
N ARG A 126 -19.27 -1.92 24.05
CA ARG A 126 -20.42 -2.20 23.20
C ARG A 126 -21.64 -1.36 23.55
N LYS A 127 -21.91 -1.15 24.84
CA LYS A 127 -23.02 -0.31 25.29
C LYS A 127 -22.82 1.14 24.85
N ILE A 128 -21.61 1.68 25.04
CA ILE A 128 -21.28 3.05 24.66
C ILE A 128 -21.36 3.23 23.13
N LEU A 129 -20.88 2.25 22.37
CA LEU A 129 -20.85 2.32 20.92
C LEU A 129 -22.16 1.95 20.23
N ALA A 130 -23.17 1.46 20.96
CA ALA A 130 -24.42 0.97 20.37
C ALA A 130 -25.13 2.02 19.51
N GLY A 131 -25.17 3.28 19.95
CA GLY A 131 -25.78 4.39 19.20
C GLY A 131 -25.04 4.70 17.89
N ILE A 132 -23.72 4.65 17.91
CA ILE A 132 -22.89 4.89 16.71
C ILE A 132 -22.99 3.69 15.75
N ARG A 133 -22.99 2.46 16.28
CA ARG A 133 -23.19 1.26 15.48
C ARG A 133 -24.52 1.29 14.70
N ALA A 134 -25.58 1.78 15.33
CA ALA A 134 -26.89 1.93 14.70
C ALA A 134 -26.93 3.01 13.60
N GLN A 135 -26.03 3.98 13.63
CA GLN A 135 -25.91 5.03 12.62
C GLN A 135 -24.87 4.72 11.53
N ALA A 136 -24.16 3.60 11.64
CA ALA A 136 -23.15 3.21 10.66
C ALA A 136 -23.82 2.80 9.34
N ASP A 137 -23.26 3.26 8.23
CA ASP A 137 -23.68 2.88 6.88
C ASP A 137 -23.23 1.45 6.55
N VAL A 138 -22.07 1.06 7.13
CA VAL A 138 -21.45 -0.26 6.93
C VAL A 138 -20.95 -0.81 8.26
N ILE A 139 -21.31 -2.07 8.54
CA ILE A 139 -20.77 -2.82 9.66
C ILE A 139 -19.88 -3.92 9.11
N VAL A 140 -18.62 -3.95 9.57
CA VAL A 140 -17.63 -4.95 9.16
C VAL A 140 -17.30 -5.85 10.35
N ASP A 141 -17.74 -7.09 10.29
CA ASP A 141 -17.35 -8.11 11.26
C ASP A 141 -16.00 -8.72 10.90
N THR A 142 -15.00 -8.43 11.72
CA THR A 142 -13.63 -8.90 11.52
C THR A 142 -13.29 -10.16 12.31
N THR A 143 -14.28 -10.83 12.92
CA THR A 143 -14.09 -11.99 13.81
C THR A 143 -13.23 -13.07 13.19
N ALA A 144 -13.57 -13.50 11.98
CA ALA A 144 -12.89 -14.55 11.23
C ALA A 144 -11.99 -14.04 10.08
N MET A 145 -11.92 -12.71 9.87
CA MET A 145 -11.17 -12.14 8.77
C MET A 145 -9.67 -12.32 8.94
N LYS A 146 -9.01 -12.88 7.94
CA LYS A 146 -7.56 -12.84 7.77
C LYS A 146 -7.15 -11.55 7.04
N THR A 147 -5.87 -11.24 7.07
CA THR A 147 -5.33 -10.02 6.40
C THR A 147 -5.65 -9.98 4.89
N GLY A 148 -5.69 -11.15 4.23
CA GLY A 148 -6.06 -11.28 2.81
C GLY A 148 -7.52 -10.95 2.56
N ASP A 149 -8.43 -11.46 3.39
CA ASP A 149 -9.89 -11.27 3.25
C ASP A 149 -10.25 -9.80 3.41
N LEU A 150 -9.58 -9.11 4.35
CA LEU A 150 -9.76 -7.67 4.55
C LEU A 150 -9.32 -6.86 3.31
N LYS A 151 -8.20 -7.24 2.69
CA LYS A 151 -7.72 -6.60 1.47
C LYS A 151 -8.72 -6.76 0.32
N GLU A 152 -9.22 -7.96 0.11
CA GLU A 152 -10.21 -8.26 -0.93
C GLU A 152 -11.51 -7.48 -0.71
N TYR A 153 -12.03 -7.49 0.53
CA TYR A 153 -13.20 -6.71 0.92
C TYR A 153 -13.02 -5.21 0.62
N LEU A 154 -11.89 -4.63 1.02
CA LEU A 154 -11.61 -3.21 0.81
C LEU A 154 -11.46 -2.88 -0.68
N SER A 155 -10.77 -3.71 -1.45
CA SER A 155 -10.58 -3.50 -2.88
C SER A 155 -11.91 -3.53 -3.64
N SER A 156 -12.83 -4.41 -3.26
CA SER A 156 -14.15 -4.52 -3.90
C SER A 156 -15.06 -3.32 -3.58
N ARG A 157 -14.95 -2.75 -2.37
CA ARG A 157 -15.87 -1.70 -1.92
C ARG A 157 -15.30 -0.28 -2.06
N PHE A 158 -14.04 -0.10 -1.73
CA PHE A 158 -13.36 1.19 -1.65
C PHE A 158 -12.32 1.37 -2.74
N GLY A 159 -12.16 0.40 -3.66
CA GLY A 159 -11.21 0.50 -4.77
C GLY A 159 -11.46 1.78 -5.56
N VAL A 160 -10.41 2.56 -5.74
CA VAL A 160 -10.42 3.71 -6.64
C VAL A 160 -10.17 3.17 -8.03
N ASP A 161 -11.00 3.53 -9.01
CA ASP A 161 -10.80 3.13 -10.40
C ASP A 161 -9.38 3.54 -10.84
N GLY A 162 -8.53 2.53 -11.14
CA GLY A 162 -7.11 2.72 -11.45
C GLY A 162 -6.14 2.54 -10.29
N SER A 163 -6.60 2.44 -9.03
CA SER A 163 -5.77 2.11 -7.87
C SER A 163 -5.86 0.62 -7.48
N GLY A 164 -5.93 -0.28 -8.46
CA GLY A 164 -5.49 -1.65 -8.17
C GLY A 164 -4.12 -1.52 -7.52
N THR A 165 -3.85 -2.23 -6.42
CA THR A 165 -2.54 -2.24 -5.76
C THR A 165 -1.49 -2.79 -6.72
N ASP A 166 -1.15 -1.95 -7.72
CA ASP A 166 -0.18 -2.29 -8.72
C ASP A 166 1.18 -2.17 -8.07
N MET A 167 1.83 -3.31 -8.05
CA MET A 167 3.21 -3.37 -7.59
C MET A 167 4.07 -2.46 -8.48
N GLN A 168 4.68 -1.44 -7.88
CA GLN A 168 5.68 -0.62 -8.52
C GLN A 168 6.94 -1.45 -8.74
N ILE A 169 7.35 -1.61 -10.01
CA ILE A 169 8.57 -2.32 -10.35
C ILE A 169 9.62 -1.29 -10.76
N THR A 170 10.72 -1.25 -10.01
CA THR A 170 11.87 -0.40 -10.31
C THR A 170 13.02 -1.26 -10.80
N VAL A 171 13.55 -0.97 -12.00
CA VAL A 171 14.73 -1.64 -12.56
C VAL A 171 15.82 -0.60 -12.78
N PHE A 172 16.98 -0.79 -12.21
CA PHE A 172 18.09 0.13 -12.40
C PHE A 172 19.44 -0.59 -12.53
N SER A 173 20.40 0.09 -13.15
CA SER A 173 21.75 -0.40 -13.35
C SER A 173 22.73 0.17 -12.32
N PHE A 174 23.71 -0.64 -11.88
CA PHE A 174 24.76 -0.19 -10.98
C PHE A 174 26.13 -0.80 -11.33
N GLY A 175 27.19 -0.24 -10.75
CA GLY A 175 28.54 -0.77 -10.87
C GLY A 175 29.02 -1.35 -9.55
N PHE A 176 29.43 -2.62 -9.55
CA PHE A 176 29.95 -3.28 -8.35
C PHE A 176 31.12 -2.54 -7.70
N LYS A 177 31.89 -1.78 -8.47
CA LYS A 177 32.98 -0.95 -7.94
C LYS A 177 32.52 0.16 -6.99
N TYR A 178 31.22 0.50 -7.00
CA TYR A 178 30.64 1.52 -6.12
C TYR A 178 29.84 0.92 -4.96
N GLY A 179 29.79 -0.39 -4.84
CA GLY A 179 29.03 -1.11 -3.84
C GLY A 179 27.71 -1.69 -4.39
N ILE A 180 27.10 -2.56 -3.60
CA ILE A 180 25.79 -3.16 -3.90
C ILE A 180 24.71 -2.26 -3.32
N PRO A 181 23.64 -1.90 -4.08
CA PRO A 181 22.51 -1.16 -3.54
C PRO A 181 21.83 -1.90 -2.39
N ILE A 182 21.61 -1.20 -1.29
CA ILE A 182 21.05 -1.79 -0.06
C ILE A 182 19.52 -1.92 -0.10
N ASP A 183 18.88 -1.21 -1.01
CA ASP A 183 17.43 -1.13 -1.21
C ASP A 183 16.93 -2.05 -2.34
N ALA A 184 17.81 -2.86 -2.93
CA ALA A 184 17.44 -3.81 -3.97
C ALA A 184 16.91 -5.12 -3.37
N ASP A 185 15.71 -5.53 -3.79
CA ASP A 185 15.15 -6.85 -3.46
C ASP A 185 15.88 -7.99 -4.18
N THR A 186 16.35 -7.70 -5.41
CA THR A 186 17.05 -8.67 -6.25
C THR A 186 18.23 -8.02 -6.94
N VAL A 187 19.39 -8.64 -6.86
CA VAL A 187 20.63 -8.17 -7.51
C VAL A 187 21.07 -9.22 -8.53
N ILE A 188 21.20 -8.78 -9.78
CA ILE A 188 21.61 -9.64 -10.90
C ILE A 188 23.01 -9.21 -11.38
N ASP A 189 23.97 -10.13 -11.30
CA ASP A 189 25.32 -9.91 -11.80
C ASP A 189 25.42 -10.31 -13.29
N VAL A 190 25.73 -9.34 -14.14
CA VAL A 190 25.87 -9.55 -15.59
C VAL A 190 27.31 -9.42 -16.10
N ARG A 191 28.32 -9.60 -15.21
CA ARG A 191 29.72 -9.48 -15.58
C ARG A 191 30.23 -10.58 -16.49
N PHE A 192 29.52 -11.71 -16.59
CA PHE A 192 29.83 -12.81 -17.50
C PHE A 192 29.49 -12.51 -18.98
N LEU A 193 28.68 -11.49 -19.26
CA LEU A 193 28.35 -11.07 -20.61
C LEU A 193 29.55 -10.41 -21.31
N PRO A 194 29.60 -10.38 -22.67
CA PRO A 194 30.66 -9.72 -23.41
C PRO A 194 30.89 -8.30 -22.95
N ASN A 195 32.15 -7.90 -22.78
CA ASN A 195 32.51 -6.61 -22.21
C ASN A 195 32.92 -5.60 -23.28
N PRO A 196 32.07 -4.60 -23.63
CA PRO A 196 32.37 -3.59 -24.62
C PRO A 196 33.60 -2.71 -24.27
N PHE A 197 34.00 -2.68 -23.01
CA PHE A 197 35.16 -1.90 -22.55
C PHE A 197 36.46 -2.25 -23.31
N TYR A 198 36.60 -3.49 -23.80
CA TYR A 198 37.76 -3.94 -24.53
C TYR A 198 37.72 -3.60 -26.05
N VAL A 199 36.60 -3.00 -26.51
CA VAL A 199 36.47 -2.49 -27.87
C VAL A 199 36.71 -0.99 -27.84
N PRO A 200 37.78 -0.46 -28.48
CA PRO A 200 38.17 0.93 -28.35
C PRO A 200 37.01 1.92 -28.66
N GLU A 201 36.20 1.63 -29.68
CA GLU A 201 35.08 2.46 -30.12
C GLU A 201 33.93 2.50 -29.12
N TYR A 202 33.82 1.47 -28.25
CA TYR A 202 32.71 1.33 -27.29
C TYR A 202 33.09 1.71 -25.86
N LYS A 203 34.39 1.86 -25.59
CA LYS A 203 34.95 2.03 -24.23
C LYS A 203 34.29 3.12 -23.40
N TYR A 204 33.96 4.23 -24.04
CA TYR A 204 33.38 5.42 -23.40
C TYR A 204 31.89 5.61 -23.69
N SER A 205 31.28 4.71 -24.44
CA SER A 205 29.86 4.71 -24.77
C SER A 205 29.04 3.97 -23.69
N THR A 206 27.75 4.15 -23.67
CA THR A 206 26.86 3.45 -22.73
C THR A 206 26.14 2.28 -23.39
N GLY A 207 25.58 1.38 -22.59
CA GLY A 207 24.75 0.26 -23.07
C GLY A 207 23.46 0.67 -23.78
N ARG A 208 23.10 1.98 -23.78
CA ARG A 208 21.99 2.56 -24.54
C ARG A 208 22.33 2.80 -26.01
N VAL A 209 23.60 2.97 -26.31
CA VAL A 209 24.04 3.17 -27.68
C VAL A 209 23.83 1.89 -28.49
N LYS A 210 23.20 2.00 -29.64
CA LYS A 210 22.76 0.86 -30.46
C LYS A 210 23.90 -0.09 -30.78
N GLU A 211 25.06 0.41 -31.21
CA GLU A 211 26.22 -0.39 -31.59
C GLU A 211 26.76 -1.19 -30.38
N VAL A 212 26.73 -0.60 -29.18
CA VAL A 212 27.12 -1.25 -27.93
C VAL A 212 26.09 -2.32 -27.54
N ALA A 213 24.81 -2.01 -27.66
CA ALA A 213 23.72 -2.94 -27.40
C ALA A 213 23.80 -4.15 -28.35
N ASP A 214 23.95 -3.89 -29.66
CA ASP A 214 24.08 -4.92 -30.68
C ASP A 214 25.31 -5.83 -30.43
N TYR A 215 26.44 -5.26 -30.02
CA TYR A 215 27.63 -6.02 -29.66
C TYR A 215 27.37 -7.00 -28.50
N ILE A 216 26.68 -6.55 -27.45
CA ILE A 216 26.37 -7.41 -26.29
C ILE A 216 25.34 -8.47 -26.69
N GLU A 217 24.30 -8.08 -27.45
CA GLU A 217 23.17 -8.95 -27.80
C GLU A 217 23.52 -10.03 -28.83
N LYS A 218 24.49 -9.80 -29.70
CA LYS A 218 24.94 -10.79 -30.70
C LYS A 218 25.46 -12.10 -30.09
N ALA A 219 25.98 -12.04 -28.86
CA ALA A 219 26.51 -13.24 -28.21
C ALA A 219 25.37 -14.21 -27.84
N PRO A 220 25.52 -15.52 -28.18
CA PRO A 220 24.51 -16.53 -27.84
C PRO A 220 24.17 -16.58 -26.36
N VAL A 221 25.18 -16.45 -25.49
CA VAL A 221 25.01 -16.43 -24.04
C VAL A 221 24.13 -15.29 -23.56
N THR A 222 24.17 -14.12 -24.21
CA THR A 222 23.35 -12.96 -23.87
C THR A 222 21.88 -13.23 -24.17
N ARG A 223 21.58 -13.79 -25.33
CA ARG A 223 20.21 -14.12 -25.73
C ARG A 223 19.61 -15.21 -24.84
N GLU A 224 20.38 -16.24 -24.55
CA GLU A 224 19.95 -17.30 -23.64
C GLU A 224 19.68 -16.74 -22.23
N PHE A 225 20.58 -15.92 -21.74
CA PHE A 225 20.43 -15.28 -20.42
C PHE A 225 19.19 -14.38 -20.35
N LEU A 226 18.95 -13.52 -21.34
CA LEU A 226 17.78 -12.63 -21.38
C LEU A 226 16.48 -13.43 -21.36
N GLY A 227 16.38 -14.53 -22.12
CA GLY A 227 15.20 -15.38 -22.09
C GLY A 227 14.93 -15.94 -20.69
N LYS A 228 15.96 -16.52 -20.05
CA LYS A 228 15.84 -17.04 -18.68
C LYS A 228 15.53 -15.95 -17.66
N LEU A 229 16.12 -14.76 -17.82
CA LEU A 229 15.87 -13.62 -16.96
C LEU A 229 14.41 -13.15 -17.06
N TYR A 230 13.87 -13.08 -18.26
CA TYR A 230 12.48 -12.68 -18.49
C TYR A 230 11.52 -13.68 -17.83
N ASP A 231 11.69 -14.96 -18.07
CA ASP A 231 10.85 -16.01 -17.46
C ASP A 231 10.90 -15.94 -15.93
N PHE A 232 12.10 -15.76 -15.38
CA PHE A 232 12.29 -15.68 -13.93
C PHE A 232 11.64 -14.41 -13.34
N MET A 233 11.81 -13.25 -13.97
CA MET A 233 11.23 -12.01 -13.48
C MET A 233 9.70 -12.02 -13.61
N ASP A 234 9.15 -12.57 -14.67
CA ASP A 234 7.73 -12.76 -14.85
C ASP A 234 7.13 -13.60 -13.73
N PHE A 235 7.78 -14.74 -13.43
CA PHE A 235 7.39 -15.59 -12.30
C PHE A 235 7.40 -14.82 -10.97
N MET A 236 8.47 -14.08 -10.69
CA MET A 236 8.61 -13.31 -9.45
C MET A 236 7.54 -12.23 -9.32
N VAL A 237 7.30 -11.47 -10.41
CA VAL A 237 6.29 -10.39 -10.43
C VAL A 237 4.89 -10.94 -10.11
N ASP A 238 4.49 -12.04 -10.76
CA ASP A 238 3.18 -12.64 -10.55
C ASP A 238 3.00 -13.13 -9.11
N HIS A 239 4.04 -13.73 -8.52
CA HIS A 239 3.96 -14.26 -7.16
C HIS A 239 4.05 -13.16 -6.10
N PHE A 240 4.85 -12.13 -6.32
CA PHE A 240 4.89 -10.97 -5.42
C PHE A 240 3.59 -10.17 -5.43
N LYS A 241 2.94 -10.01 -6.61
CA LYS A 241 1.59 -9.42 -6.69
C LYS A 241 0.59 -10.22 -5.86
N LYS A 242 0.57 -11.55 -6.02
CA LYS A 242 -0.30 -12.43 -5.23
C LYS A 242 -0.01 -12.35 -3.72
N ALA A 243 1.26 -12.20 -3.35
CA ALA A 243 1.68 -12.02 -1.96
C ALA A 243 1.37 -10.61 -1.40
N GLY A 244 0.91 -9.68 -2.25
CA GLY A 244 0.55 -8.33 -1.83
C GLY A 244 1.73 -7.37 -1.69
N LYS A 245 2.88 -7.68 -2.30
CA LYS A 245 4.03 -6.78 -2.33
C LYS A 245 3.69 -5.56 -3.19
N THR A 246 3.92 -4.36 -2.65
CA THR A 246 3.61 -3.09 -3.33
C THR A 246 4.77 -2.49 -4.11
N GLN A 247 6.01 -2.91 -3.80
CA GLN A 247 7.22 -2.45 -4.47
C GLN A 247 8.16 -3.63 -4.73
N PHE A 248 8.79 -3.65 -5.91
CA PHE A 248 9.80 -4.63 -6.27
C PHE A 248 10.97 -3.95 -6.97
N THR A 249 12.14 -3.95 -6.34
CA THR A 249 13.34 -3.26 -6.80
C THR A 249 14.38 -4.24 -7.31
N ILE A 250 14.75 -4.12 -8.59
CA ILE A 250 15.67 -5.01 -9.30
C ILE A 250 16.92 -4.21 -9.68
N ALA A 251 18.07 -4.61 -9.17
CA ALA A 251 19.37 -3.99 -9.48
C ALA A 251 20.19 -4.88 -10.41
N ILE A 252 20.60 -4.36 -11.57
CA ILE A 252 21.44 -5.04 -12.54
C ILE A 252 22.86 -4.53 -12.45
N GLY A 253 23.83 -5.40 -12.12
CA GLY A 253 25.20 -5.01 -11.83
C GLY A 253 26.23 -5.47 -12.86
N CYS A 254 27.10 -4.56 -13.34
CA CYS A 254 28.34 -4.92 -13.99
C CYS A 254 29.53 -4.20 -13.30
N THR A 255 30.76 -4.37 -13.77
CA THR A 255 31.94 -3.82 -13.10
C THR A 255 31.83 -2.30 -12.88
N GLY A 256 31.53 -1.53 -13.93
CA GLY A 256 31.49 -0.08 -13.91
C GLY A 256 30.10 0.54 -13.98
N GLY A 257 29.03 -0.26 -14.17
CA GLY A 257 27.66 0.26 -14.27
C GLY A 257 27.33 0.98 -15.58
N MET A 258 28.14 0.87 -16.63
CA MET A 258 28.01 1.70 -17.84
C MET A 258 27.55 0.96 -19.09
N HIS A 259 27.95 -0.29 -19.31
CA HIS A 259 27.69 -1.01 -20.55
C HIS A 259 26.67 -2.13 -20.36
N ARG A 260 27.12 -3.31 -19.87
CA ARG A 260 26.32 -4.54 -19.74
C ARG A 260 25.10 -4.39 -18.87
N SER A 261 25.28 -3.77 -17.68
CA SER A 261 24.15 -3.53 -16.76
C SER A 261 23.14 -2.59 -17.35
N VAL A 262 23.55 -1.51 -17.99
CA VAL A 262 22.63 -0.56 -18.67
C VAL A 262 21.85 -1.26 -19.77
N PHE A 263 22.54 -2.02 -20.64
CA PHE A 263 21.89 -2.79 -21.70
C PHE A 263 20.82 -3.76 -21.16
N VAL A 264 21.17 -4.56 -20.15
CA VAL A 264 20.22 -5.53 -19.57
C VAL A 264 19.05 -4.81 -18.86
N THR A 265 19.31 -3.70 -18.18
CA THR A 265 18.27 -2.89 -17.54
C THR A 265 17.25 -2.37 -18.56
N GLU A 266 17.70 -1.83 -19.70
CA GLU A 266 16.83 -1.35 -20.78
C GLU A 266 16.00 -2.51 -21.37
N ARG A 267 16.61 -3.67 -21.62
CA ARG A 267 15.90 -4.84 -22.16
C ARG A 267 14.87 -5.39 -21.19
N LEU A 268 15.23 -5.55 -19.92
CA LEU A 268 14.31 -6.01 -18.89
C LEU A 268 13.19 -5.00 -18.65
N GLY A 269 13.50 -3.70 -18.57
CA GLY A 269 12.51 -2.65 -18.41
C GLY A 269 11.48 -2.64 -19.54
N SER A 270 11.93 -2.79 -20.81
CA SER A 270 11.05 -2.89 -21.97
C SER A 270 10.15 -4.13 -21.91
N HIS A 271 10.71 -5.30 -21.55
CA HIS A 271 9.94 -6.54 -21.40
C HIS A 271 8.85 -6.43 -20.33
N LEU A 272 9.20 -5.89 -19.16
CA LEU A 272 8.23 -5.74 -18.07
C LEU A 272 7.13 -4.72 -18.39
N LYS A 273 7.47 -3.63 -19.11
CA LYS A 273 6.48 -2.66 -19.61
C LYS A 273 5.51 -3.27 -20.61
N GLU A 274 6.01 -4.04 -21.54
CA GLU A 274 5.18 -4.71 -22.55
C GLU A 274 4.23 -5.72 -21.90
N LYS A 275 4.72 -6.50 -20.94
CA LYS A 275 3.92 -7.57 -20.33
C LYS A 275 2.97 -7.09 -19.24
N PHE A 276 3.37 -6.14 -18.43
CA PHE A 276 2.62 -5.69 -17.24
C PHE A 276 2.05 -4.27 -17.37
N GLY A 277 2.26 -3.60 -18.48
CA GLY A 277 1.80 -2.25 -18.78
C GLY A 277 2.75 -1.14 -18.31
N ASP A 278 2.69 0.01 -18.98
CA ASP A 278 3.49 1.20 -18.63
C ASP A 278 2.81 1.92 -17.46
N ARG A 279 3.31 1.73 -16.26
CA ARG A 279 2.86 2.48 -15.09
C ARG A 279 3.98 3.39 -14.67
N LYS A 280 3.79 4.65 -14.99
CA LYS A 280 4.74 5.73 -14.72
C LYS A 280 5.10 5.77 -13.23
N SER A 281 6.35 5.56 -12.94
CA SER A 281 6.99 6.07 -11.73
C SER A 281 7.44 7.49 -11.97
#